data_6e8cf3087cde224accf14811585c4e15
#
_entry.id   6e8cf3087cde224accf14811585c4e15
#
_cell.length_a   1.000
_cell.length_b   1.000
_cell.length_c   1.000
_cell.angle_alpha   90.00
_cell.angle_beta   90.00
_cell.angle_gamma   90.00
#
_symmetry.space_group_name_H-M   'P 1'
#
loop_
_entity.id
_entity.type
_entity.pdbx_description
1 polymer ?
#
loop_
_entity_poly.entity_id
_entity_poly.type
_entity_poly.pdbx_seq_one_letter_code
_entity_poly.pdbx_strand_id
1 'polypeptide(L)'
;MVFRAQDNAENKTVALKFYDQDPQWRNDIYRINAFKREHEILQSLLNVDRCLQLASALSTCAIEETIDGVAGVSFSADYFAVDWLTDEIDEYFLAQDQFEPIEKLKLFNEIVLAVETLHAHEVFHRDLKADNLRAYQASLKKMVVAIDLGTAARFDSNCISSSYGHSVGAPAYAAPEAICGLAGNRTLAPFTDYYALGCMLYELFNPDYFYQALRGANRNFDFRLSAMASELAGHSIKSNEVVSWDSVVQRFSAGVNPVLIDNVGSSIPRGVSGIMNEVLIALTSIDYKKRKVHNNWIRNKVWTAIRVLENQAEYARRLHIARTRRERREMAAKEKEARLAAARERRLPC
;
A
#
# COMPACT_ATOMS: atom_id res chain seq x y z
N MET A 1 -7.78 15.85 4.74
CA MET A 1 -8.80 15.22 5.62
C MET A 1 -9.77 14.42 4.77
N VAL A 2 -10.28 13.25 5.26
CA VAL A 2 -11.22 12.40 4.52
C VAL A 2 -12.44 12.12 5.39
N PHE A 3 -13.63 12.32 4.83
CA PHE A 3 -14.89 12.12 5.52
C PHE A 3 -15.80 11.17 4.73
N ARG A 4 -16.50 10.31 5.44
CA ARG A 4 -17.57 9.51 4.85
C ARG A 4 -18.83 10.38 4.69
N ALA A 5 -19.37 10.40 3.49
CA ALA A 5 -20.56 11.19 3.14
C ALA A 5 -21.56 10.38 2.32
N GLN A 6 -22.79 10.86 2.28
CA GLN A 6 -23.85 10.32 1.41
C GLN A 6 -24.06 11.28 0.24
N ASP A 7 -23.87 10.80 -0.97
CA ASP A 7 -24.35 11.48 -2.16
C ASP A 7 -25.83 11.23 -2.32
N ASN A 8 -26.63 12.27 -2.08
CA ASN A 8 -28.09 12.15 -2.13
C ASN A 8 -28.65 12.06 -3.56
N ALA A 9 -27.90 12.50 -4.56
CA ALA A 9 -28.32 12.45 -5.96
C ALA A 9 -28.21 11.02 -6.52
N GLU A 10 -27.11 10.35 -6.21
CA GLU A 10 -26.80 8.99 -6.66
C GLU A 10 -27.20 7.93 -5.60
N ASN A 11 -27.63 8.35 -4.42
CA ASN A 11 -27.89 7.50 -3.25
C ASN A 11 -26.70 6.57 -2.92
N LYS A 12 -25.49 7.10 -3.00
CA LYS A 12 -24.23 6.37 -2.86
C LYS A 12 -23.40 6.93 -1.72
N THR A 13 -22.74 6.04 -0.98
CA THR A 13 -21.73 6.48 0.01
C THR A 13 -20.43 6.80 -0.72
N VAL A 14 -19.84 7.95 -0.40
CA VAL A 14 -18.59 8.45 -0.97
C VAL A 14 -17.62 8.85 0.13
N ALA A 15 -16.33 8.90 -0.21
CA ALA A 15 -15.31 9.54 0.59
C ALA A 15 -15.07 10.95 0.06
N LEU A 16 -15.36 11.96 0.87
CA LEU A 16 -15.02 13.35 0.58
C LEU A 16 -13.60 13.61 1.07
N LYS A 17 -12.70 13.91 0.15
CA LYS A 17 -11.32 14.28 0.46
C LYS A 17 -11.17 15.79 0.35
N PHE A 18 -10.86 16.44 1.48
CA PHE A 18 -10.59 17.86 1.57
C PHE A 18 -9.09 18.12 1.60
N TYR A 19 -8.67 19.20 0.95
CA TYR A 19 -7.33 19.73 1.17
C TYR A 19 -7.18 20.19 2.61
N ASP A 20 -6.02 19.91 3.21
CA ASP A 20 -5.74 20.24 4.61
C ASP A 20 -5.63 21.74 4.82
N GLN A 21 -6.50 22.29 5.69
CA GLN A 21 -6.57 23.73 6.02
C GLN A 21 -5.77 24.10 7.27
N ASP A 22 -5.06 23.16 7.88
CA ASP A 22 -4.17 23.45 9.01
C ASP A 22 -3.20 24.60 8.64
N PRO A 23 -3.09 25.67 9.46
CA PRO A 23 -2.21 26.81 9.19
C PRO A 23 -0.76 26.43 8.85
N GLN A 24 -0.29 25.30 9.36
CA GLN A 24 1.04 24.78 9.06
C GLN A 24 1.15 24.28 7.61
N TRP A 25 0.07 23.73 7.03
CA TRP A 25 0.09 23.02 5.76
C TRP A 25 -0.68 23.68 4.63
N ARG A 26 -1.64 24.56 4.94
CA ARG A 26 -2.55 25.16 3.94
C ARG A 26 -1.85 25.89 2.79
N ASN A 27 -0.63 26.38 3.00
CA ASN A 27 0.18 27.08 1.99
C ASN A 27 1.36 26.23 1.48
N ASP A 28 1.43 24.95 1.83
CA ASP A 28 2.49 24.08 1.36
C ASP A 28 2.25 23.72 -0.12
N ILE A 29 3.05 24.30 -0.99
CA ILE A 29 2.96 24.13 -2.45
C ILE A 29 3.08 22.65 -2.85
N TYR A 30 3.92 21.88 -2.16
CA TYR A 30 4.04 20.45 -2.45
C TYR A 30 2.72 19.70 -2.18
N ARG A 31 2.09 19.96 -1.03
CA ARG A 31 0.82 19.34 -0.64
C ARG A 31 -0.34 19.78 -1.52
N ILE A 32 -0.39 21.07 -1.89
CA ILE A 32 -1.37 21.60 -2.84
C ILE A 32 -1.25 20.86 -4.18
N ASN A 33 -0.03 20.74 -4.69
CA ASN A 33 0.23 20.06 -5.95
C ASN A 33 -0.03 18.56 -5.86
N ALA A 34 0.26 17.92 -4.72
CA ALA A 34 -0.05 16.52 -4.47
C ALA A 34 -1.55 16.27 -4.50
N PHE A 35 -2.35 17.13 -3.85
CA PHE A 35 -3.80 17.02 -3.84
C PHE A 35 -4.43 17.17 -5.24
N LYS A 36 -3.97 18.17 -6.01
CA LYS A 36 -4.43 18.38 -7.39
C LYS A 36 -4.00 17.24 -8.32
N ARG A 37 -2.78 16.78 -8.19
CA ARG A 37 -2.24 15.65 -8.95
C ARG A 37 -3.01 14.37 -8.69
N GLU A 38 -3.39 14.09 -7.44
CA GLU A 38 -4.21 12.93 -7.12
C GLU A 38 -5.54 12.97 -7.87
N HIS A 39 -6.23 14.12 -7.87
CA HIS A 39 -7.46 14.30 -8.64
C HIS A 39 -7.23 14.06 -10.14
N GLU A 40 -6.18 14.63 -10.74
CA GLU A 40 -5.85 14.46 -12.16
C GLU A 40 -5.56 12.99 -12.52
N ILE A 41 -4.84 12.27 -11.65
CA ILE A 41 -4.57 10.84 -11.84
C ILE A 41 -5.88 10.05 -11.77
N LEU A 42 -6.72 10.28 -10.75
CA LEU A 42 -8.02 9.63 -10.62
C LEU A 42 -8.92 9.91 -11.82
N GLN A 43 -8.92 11.14 -12.35
CA GLN A 43 -9.64 11.51 -13.56
C GLN A 43 -9.19 10.67 -14.77
N SER A 44 -7.90 10.38 -14.87
CA SER A 44 -7.35 9.55 -15.97
C SER A 44 -7.63 8.06 -15.81
N LEU A 45 -7.99 7.63 -14.60
CA LEU A 45 -8.30 6.24 -14.26
C LEU A 45 -9.82 5.95 -14.18
N LEU A 46 -10.66 6.90 -14.64
CA LEU A 46 -12.11 6.70 -14.68
C LEU A 46 -12.47 5.45 -15.48
N ASN A 47 -13.36 4.63 -14.93
CA ASN A 47 -13.83 3.35 -15.50
C ASN A 47 -12.73 2.29 -15.70
N VAL A 48 -11.57 2.47 -15.10
CA VAL A 48 -10.54 1.43 -15.05
C VAL A 48 -10.82 0.52 -13.85
N ASP A 49 -11.03 -0.76 -14.12
CA ASP A 49 -11.20 -1.77 -13.08
C ASP A 49 -10.00 -1.77 -12.13
N ARG A 50 -10.22 -2.03 -10.83
CA ARG A 50 -9.19 -2.06 -9.78
C ARG A 50 -8.51 -0.71 -9.50
N CYS A 51 -9.08 0.37 -9.98
CA CYS A 51 -8.66 1.73 -9.61
C CYS A 51 -9.75 2.41 -8.79
N LEU A 52 -9.33 3.26 -7.85
CA LEU A 52 -10.25 4.10 -7.10
C LEU A 52 -10.99 5.03 -8.07
N GLN A 53 -12.31 5.05 -7.99
CA GLN A 53 -13.12 5.84 -8.91
C GLN A 53 -13.41 7.21 -8.34
N LEU A 54 -13.24 8.23 -9.18
CA LEU A 54 -13.62 9.61 -8.88
C LEU A 54 -15.15 9.74 -8.95
N ALA A 55 -15.76 10.25 -7.88
CA ALA A 55 -17.20 10.46 -7.79
C ALA A 55 -17.60 11.92 -8.04
N SER A 56 -16.68 12.88 -7.90
CA SER A 56 -16.93 14.30 -8.23
C SER A 56 -15.71 14.99 -8.80
N ALA A 57 -15.95 16.04 -9.56
CA ALA A 57 -14.89 16.96 -9.98
C ALA A 57 -14.28 17.68 -8.75
N LEU A 58 -13.06 18.19 -8.93
CA LEU A 58 -12.43 19.10 -7.98
C LEU A 58 -13.29 20.37 -7.86
N SER A 59 -13.71 20.66 -6.65
CA SER A 59 -14.63 21.76 -6.32
C SER A 59 -14.17 22.45 -5.05
N THR A 60 -14.75 23.61 -4.79
CA THR A 60 -14.46 24.42 -3.60
C THR A 60 -15.76 24.66 -2.84
N CYS A 61 -15.74 24.53 -1.52
CA CYS A 61 -16.87 24.88 -0.67
C CYS A 61 -16.44 25.78 0.48
N ALA A 62 -17.40 26.53 1.05
CA ALA A 62 -17.21 27.23 2.30
C ALA A 62 -17.42 26.24 3.45
N ILE A 63 -16.48 26.23 4.40
CA ILE A 63 -16.58 25.47 5.65
C ILE A 63 -16.72 26.50 6.78
N GLU A 64 -17.73 26.31 7.62
CA GLU A 64 -17.94 27.08 8.83
C GLU A 64 -17.49 26.26 10.04
N GLU A 65 -16.49 26.74 10.74
CA GLU A 65 -16.04 26.13 11.99
C GLU A 65 -16.78 26.79 13.16
N THR A 66 -17.49 25.99 13.95
CA THR A 66 -18.18 26.47 15.15
C THR A 66 -17.29 26.17 16.36
N ILE A 67 -16.81 27.19 17.04
CA ILE A 67 -16.02 27.06 18.27
C ILE A 67 -16.93 27.36 19.45
N ASP A 68 -17.10 26.38 20.36
CA ASP A 68 -17.95 26.49 21.58
C ASP A 68 -19.39 26.95 21.33
N GLY A 69 -20.00 26.58 20.19
CA GLY A 69 -21.37 26.95 19.83
C GLY A 69 -21.52 28.37 19.30
N VAL A 70 -20.45 29.13 19.13
CA VAL A 70 -20.44 30.45 18.50
C VAL A 70 -19.98 30.30 17.04
N ALA A 71 -20.69 31.00 16.12
CA ALA A 71 -20.30 31.02 14.70
C ALA A 71 -18.83 31.45 14.57
N GLY A 72 -18.00 30.53 14.09
CA GLY A 72 -16.57 30.71 13.94
C GLY A 72 -16.18 31.27 12.58
N VAL A 73 -14.96 31.03 12.20
CA VAL A 73 -14.36 31.52 10.95
C VAL A 73 -14.85 30.66 9.78
N SER A 74 -15.41 31.33 8.76
CA SER A 74 -15.68 30.68 7.47
C SER A 74 -14.42 30.72 6.60
N PHE A 75 -14.03 29.58 6.05
CA PHE A 75 -12.93 29.47 5.09
C PHE A 75 -13.30 28.60 3.89
N SER A 76 -12.60 28.81 2.81
CA SER A 76 -12.84 28.07 1.56
C SER A 76 -11.87 26.88 1.49
N ALA A 77 -12.40 25.68 1.21
CA ALA A 77 -11.61 24.46 1.08
C ALA A 77 -11.87 23.74 -0.25
N ASP A 78 -10.79 23.36 -0.92
CA ASP A 78 -10.87 22.51 -2.10
C ASP A 78 -11.16 21.07 -1.68
N TYR A 79 -12.03 20.40 -2.43
CA TYR A 79 -12.40 19.01 -2.20
C TYR A 79 -12.72 18.27 -3.49
N PHE A 80 -12.69 16.95 -3.43
CA PHE A 80 -13.28 16.05 -4.40
C PHE A 80 -13.81 14.80 -3.69
N ALA A 81 -14.68 14.06 -4.36
CA ALA A 81 -15.24 12.82 -3.85
C ALA A 81 -14.72 11.62 -4.64
N VAL A 82 -14.53 10.51 -3.94
CA VAL A 82 -14.19 9.20 -4.52
C VAL A 82 -15.13 8.13 -3.96
N ASP A 83 -15.15 6.95 -4.57
CA ASP A 83 -15.90 5.82 -4.06
C ASP A 83 -15.50 5.49 -2.63
N TRP A 84 -16.49 5.19 -1.78
CA TRP A 84 -16.25 4.68 -0.44
C TRP A 84 -15.97 3.18 -0.50
N LEU A 85 -14.74 2.78 -0.17
CA LEU A 85 -14.34 1.38 -0.08
C LEU A 85 -14.40 0.93 1.38
N THR A 86 -15.16 -0.13 1.65
CA THR A 86 -15.53 -0.52 3.02
C THR A 86 -14.53 -1.45 3.68
N ASP A 87 -13.77 -2.21 2.91
CA ASP A 87 -12.97 -3.31 3.43
C ASP A 87 -11.52 -2.86 3.65
N GLU A 88 -11.14 -2.74 4.90
CA GLU A 88 -9.75 -2.59 5.30
C GLU A 88 -9.02 -3.92 5.16
N ILE A 89 -7.75 -3.87 4.83
CA ILE A 89 -6.90 -5.06 4.67
C ILE A 89 -5.73 -5.11 5.64
N ASP A 90 -5.55 -4.06 6.41
CA ASP A 90 -4.48 -3.91 7.41
C ASP A 90 -4.54 -4.98 8.51
N GLU A 91 -5.72 -5.54 8.82
CA GLU A 91 -5.81 -6.68 9.75
C GLU A 91 -4.94 -7.87 9.33
N TYR A 92 -4.75 -8.09 8.01
CA TYR A 92 -3.89 -9.16 7.51
C TYR A 92 -2.41 -8.95 7.87
N PHE A 93 -2.01 -7.72 8.11
CA PHE A 93 -0.66 -7.32 8.49
C PHE A 93 -0.50 -7.20 10.00
N LEU A 94 -1.55 -6.79 10.72
CA LEU A 94 -1.52 -6.57 12.17
C LEU A 94 -1.84 -7.83 12.98
N ALA A 95 -2.70 -8.70 12.47
CA ALA A 95 -3.18 -9.91 13.15
C ALA A 95 -2.89 -11.16 12.30
N GLN A 96 -1.65 -11.32 11.91
CA GLN A 96 -1.20 -12.29 10.90
C GLN A 96 -1.52 -13.76 11.27
N ASP A 97 -1.49 -14.11 12.54
CA ASP A 97 -1.78 -15.44 13.06
C ASP A 97 -3.27 -15.82 12.95
N GLN A 98 -4.15 -14.85 12.66
CA GLN A 98 -5.59 -15.06 12.51
C GLN A 98 -6.00 -15.47 11.09
N PHE A 99 -5.12 -15.29 10.13
CA PHE A 99 -5.41 -15.54 8.71
C PHE A 99 -4.63 -16.76 8.19
N GLU A 100 -5.32 -17.55 7.38
CA GLU A 100 -4.70 -18.72 6.75
C GLU A 100 -3.69 -18.32 5.66
N PRO A 101 -2.57 -19.05 5.51
CA PRO A 101 -1.55 -18.73 4.51
C PRO A 101 -2.07 -18.60 3.08
N ILE A 102 -3.08 -19.38 2.68
CA ILE A 102 -3.71 -19.25 1.35
C ILE A 102 -4.45 -17.93 1.22
N GLU A 103 -5.14 -17.49 2.26
CA GLU A 103 -5.86 -16.19 2.26
C GLU A 103 -4.87 -15.04 2.10
N LYS A 104 -3.74 -15.08 2.81
CA LYS A 104 -2.66 -14.10 2.69
C LYS A 104 -2.05 -14.07 1.28
N LEU A 105 -1.78 -15.24 0.70
CA LEU A 105 -1.25 -15.33 -0.66
C LEU A 105 -2.26 -14.86 -1.71
N LYS A 106 -3.55 -15.15 -1.53
CA LYS A 106 -4.61 -14.62 -2.40
C LYS A 106 -4.71 -13.10 -2.27
N LEU A 107 -4.66 -12.56 -1.06
CA LEU A 107 -4.60 -11.11 -0.85
C LEU A 107 -3.38 -10.50 -1.52
N PHE A 108 -2.20 -11.08 -1.34
CA PHE A 108 -0.99 -10.60 -2.01
C PHE A 108 -1.11 -10.60 -3.53
N ASN A 109 -1.70 -11.65 -4.13
CA ASN A 109 -1.99 -11.66 -5.57
C ASN A 109 -2.91 -10.51 -5.99
N GLU A 110 -3.93 -10.17 -5.19
CA GLU A 110 -4.82 -9.05 -5.49
C GLU A 110 -4.11 -7.69 -5.34
N ILE A 111 -3.18 -7.54 -4.37
CA ILE A 111 -2.32 -6.36 -4.23
C ILE A 111 -1.42 -6.21 -5.47
N VAL A 112 -0.78 -7.30 -5.91
CA VAL A 112 0.04 -7.30 -7.14
C VAL A 112 -0.80 -6.85 -8.33
N LEU A 113 -2.02 -7.37 -8.48
CA LEU A 113 -2.92 -6.97 -9.58
C LEU A 113 -3.31 -5.48 -9.54
N ALA A 114 -3.53 -4.92 -8.35
CA ALA A 114 -3.83 -3.49 -8.20
C ALA A 114 -2.65 -2.64 -8.70
N VAL A 115 -1.42 -2.99 -8.30
CA VAL A 115 -0.20 -2.31 -8.73
C VAL A 115 0.03 -2.47 -10.24
N GLU A 116 -0.13 -3.68 -10.77
CA GLU A 116 0.00 -3.95 -12.21
C GLU A 116 -1.00 -3.13 -13.03
N THR A 117 -2.23 -2.96 -12.52
CA THR A 117 -3.23 -2.13 -13.19
C THR A 117 -2.81 -0.67 -13.24
N LEU A 118 -2.31 -0.10 -12.14
CA LEU A 118 -1.77 1.26 -12.14
C LEU A 118 -0.61 1.40 -13.12
N HIS A 119 0.35 0.47 -13.10
CA HIS A 119 1.52 0.48 -13.99
C HIS A 119 1.14 0.35 -15.46
N ALA A 120 0.09 -0.42 -15.80
CA ALA A 120 -0.44 -0.52 -17.16
C ALA A 120 -0.98 0.83 -17.69
N HIS A 121 -1.35 1.74 -16.78
CA HIS A 121 -1.78 3.11 -17.10
C HIS A 121 -0.68 4.15 -16.83
N GLU A 122 0.59 3.71 -16.73
CA GLU A 122 1.76 4.54 -16.47
C GLU A 122 1.68 5.35 -15.16
N VAL A 123 0.90 4.88 -14.19
CA VAL A 123 0.78 5.44 -12.84
C VAL A 123 1.63 4.63 -11.87
N PHE A 124 2.54 5.28 -11.16
CA PHE A 124 3.42 4.68 -10.17
C PHE A 124 3.13 5.30 -8.81
N HIS A 125 2.78 4.45 -7.83
CA HIS A 125 2.22 4.89 -6.55
C HIS A 125 3.26 5.57 -5.65
N ARG A 126 4.43 4.98 -5.50
CA ARG A 126 5.59 5.44 -4.73
C ARG A 126 5.41 5.54 -3.20
N ASP A 127 4.23 5.21 -2.68
CA ASP A 127 3.95 5.12 -1.25
C ASP A 127 3.03 3.92 -0.94
N LEU A 128 3.35 2.76 -1.53
CA LEU A 128 2.60 1.54 -1.26
C LEU A 128 2.89 1.03 0.15
N LYS A 129 1.81 0.82 0.90
CA LYS A 129 1.78 0.22 2.25
C LYS A 129 0.37 -0.28 2.53
N ALA A 130 0.18 -1.06 3.59
CA ALA A 130 -1.12 -1.60 3.94
C ALA A 130 -2.20 -0.52 4.10
N ASP A 131 -1.88 0.60 4.77
CA ASP A 131 -2.81 1.72 4.99
C ASP A 131 -3.33 2.35 3.68
N ASN A 132 -2.55 2.26 2.59
CA ASN A 132 -2.89 2.82 1.28
C ASN A 132 -3.57 1.79 0.36
N LEU A 133 -4.09 0.72 0.93
CA LEU A 133 -4.82 -0.32 0.21
C LEU A 133 -6.21 -0.49 0.83
N ARG A 134 -7.20 -0.67 -0.02
CA ARG A 134 -8.57 -1.01 0.38
C ARG A 134 -9.07 -2.15 -0.49
N ALA A 135 -10.09 -2.84 -0.01
CA ALA A 135 -10.73 -3.85 -0.81
C ALA A 135 -12.22 -3.56 -0.95
N TYR A 136 -12.80 -4.10 -2.00
CA TYR A 136 -14.24 -4.12 -2.21
C TYR A 136 -14.68 -5.44 -2.79
N GLN A 137 -15.95 -5.78 -2.58
CA GLN A 137 -16.53 -6.99 -3.10
C GLN A 137 -17.08 -6.73 -4.51
N ALA A 138 -16.44 -7.30 -5.54
CA ALA A 138 -16.94 -7.30 -6.91
C ALA A 138 -17.54 -8.65 -7.23
N SER A 139 -18.87 -8.74 -7.26
CA SER A 139 -19.60 -10.02 -7.44
C SER A 139 -19.16 -11.04 -6.38
N LEU A 140 -18.48 -12.11 -6.78
CA LEU A 140 -18.02 -13.18 -5.88
C LEU A 140 -16.55 -13.04 -5.48
N LYS A 141 -15.87 -11.98 -5.91
CA LYS A 141 -14.43 -11.80 -5.72
C LYS A 141 -14.10 -10.53 -4.95
N LYS A 142 -13.25 -10.65 -3.93
CA LYS A 142 -12.66 -9.52 -3.25
C LYS A 142 -11.54 -8.95 -4.12
N MET A 143 -11.63 -7.66 -4.45
CA MET A 143 -10.65 -6.95 -5.28
C MET A 143 -9.95 -5.88 -4.44
N VAL A 144 -8.64 -5.75 -4.61
CA VAL A 144 -7.84 -4.72 -3.93
C VAL A 144 -7.64 -3.53 -4.85
N VAL A 145 -7.64 -2.35 -4.25
CA VAL A 145 -7.42 -1.05 -4.87
C VAL A 145 -6.39 -0.28 -4.05
N ALA A 146 -5.43 0.33 -4.73
CA ALA A 146 -4.55 1.31 -4.10
C ALA A 146 -5.24 2.66 -4.03
N ILE A 147 -5.16 3.29 -2.86
CA ILE A 147 -5.72 4.60 -2.55
C ILE A 147 -4.61 5.59 -2.22
N ASP A 148 -4.94 6.87 -2.08
CA ASP A 148 -4.00 7.95 -1.75
C ASP A 148 -2.88 8.11 -2.79
N LEU A 149 -3.29 8.52 -4.00
CA LEU A 149 -2.38 8.76 -5.13
C LEU A 149 -1.68 10.14 -5.07
N GLY A 150 -1.69 10.82 -3.92
CA GLY A 150 -1.07 12.14 -3.77
C GLY A 150 0.45 12.15 -4.01
N THR A 151 1.13 11.03 -3.75
CA THR A 151 2.56 10.83 -4.06
C THR A 151 2.80 10.19 -5.41
N ALA A 152 1.77 9.70 -6.08
CA ALA A 152 1.90 8.98 -7.33
C ALA A 152 2.50 9.85 -8.46
N ALA A 153 3.10 9.19 -9.42
CA ALA A 153 3.67 9.82 -10.61
C ALA A 153 3.08 9.19 -11.86
N ARG A 154 2.96 10.02 -12.89
CA ARG A 154 2.50 9.62 -14.22
C ARG A 154 3.49 10.11 -15.27
N PHE A 155 3.95 9.26 -16.17
CA PHE A 155 5.06 9.60 -17.08
C PHE A 155 4.68 10.52 -18.24
N ASP A 156 3.43 10.54 -18.64
CA ASP A 156 2.91 11.42 -19.68
C ASP A 156 2.58 12.82 -19.16
N SER A 157 2.63 13.02 -17.86
CA SER A 157 2.44 14.30 -17.21
C SER A 157 3.78 14.81 -16.65
N ASN A 158 3.97 16.13 -16.62
CA ASN A 158 5.13 16.75 -15.95
C ASN A 158 5.05 16.65 -14.41
N CYS A 159 4.26 15.72 -13.90
CA CYS A 159 3.97 15.55 -12.46
C CYS A 159 5.12 14.94 -11.67
N ILE A 160 6.16 14.41 -12.32
CA ILE A 160 7.35 13.94 -11.61
C ILE A 160 8.30 15.12 -11.48
N SER A 161 8.37 15.69 -10.27
CA SER A 161 9.42 16.65 -9.97
C SER A 161 10.65 15.89 -9.47
N SER A 162 11.80 16.15 -10.10
CA SER A 162 13.11 15.69 -9.62
C SER A 162 13.57 16.45 -8.36
N SER A 163 12.86 17.51 -7.97
CA SER A 163 13.23 18.41 -6.87
C SER A 163 12.47 18.14 -5.57
N TYR A 164 12.11 16.88 -5.30
CA TYR A 164 11.65 16.54 -3.95
C TYR A 164 12.84 16.57 -3.00
N GLY A 165 12.86 17.54 -2.07
CA GLY A 165 13.92 17.69 -1.08
C GLY A 165 14.01 16.55 -0.05
N HIS A 166 13.13 15.56 -0.12
CA HIS A 166 13.10 14.39 0.76
C HIS A 166 12.62 13.15 -0.01
N SER A 167 12.87 11.96 0.57
CA SER A 167 12.30 10.71 0.05
C SER A 167 10.77 10.81 0.02
N VAL A 168 10.17 10.33 -1.06
CA VAL A 168 8.72 10.25 -1.21
C VAL A 168 8.26 8.93 -0.62
N GLY A 169 7.14 8.94 0.10
CA GLY A 169 6.53 7.75 0.68
C GLY A 169 7.02 7.37 2.07
N ALA A 170 6.48 6.29 2.62
CA ALA A 170 6.79 5.78 3.95
C ALA A 170 8.21 5.16 3.98
N PRO A 171 9.12 5.62 4.87
CA PRO A 171 10.51 5.15 4.89
C PRO A 171 10.67 3.63 5.05
N ALA A 172 9.77 2.97 5.76
CA ALA A 172 9.81 1.52 5.99
C ALA A 172 9.61 0.69 4.69
N TYR A 173 8.96 1.27 3.69
CA TYR A 173 8.64 0.64 2.40
C TYR A 173 9.44 1.25 1.24
N ALA A 174 10.19 2.30 1.51
CA ALA A 174 10.91 3.03 0.48
C ALA A 174 12.08 2.21 -0.07
N ALA A 175 12.14 2.10 -1.39
CA ALA A 175 13.27 1.47 -2.07
C ALA A 175 14.57 2.26 -1.86
N PRO A 176 15.75 1.62 -1.91
CA PRO A 176 17.04 2.29 -1.73
C PRO A 176 17.22 3.53 -2.63
N GLU A 177 16.81 3.44 -3.90
CA GLU A 177 16.86 4.59 -4.82
C GLU A 177 15.94 5.74 -4.39
N ALA A 178 14.77 5.43 -3.81
CA ALA A 178 13.87 6.44 -3.29
C ALA A 178 14.45 7.13 -2.05
N ILE A 179 15.06 6.37 -1.14
CA ILE A 179 15.77 6.91 0.04
C ILE A 179 16.93 7.81 -0.39
N CYS A 180 17.63 7.45 -1.47
CA CYS A 180 18.73 8.24 -2.03
C CYS A 180 18.26 9.43 -2.91
N GLY A 181 16.97 9.79 -2.89
CA GLY A 181 16.45 10.98 -3.56
C GLY A 181 16.09 10.80 -5.03
N LEU A 182 16.09 9.57 -5.55
CA LEU A 182 15.82 9.28 -6.96
C LEU A 182 14.37 8.86 -7.25
N ALA A 183 13.45 9.06 -6.30
CA ALA A 183 12.03 8.70 -6.46
C ALA A 183 11.33 9.45 -7.62
N GLY A 184 11.90 10.57 -8.09
CA GLY A 184 11.42 11.33 -9.24
C GLY A 184 11.94 10.83 -10.58
N ASN A 185 12.88 9.90 -10.61
CA ASN A 185 13.46 9.40 -11.84
C ASN A 185 12.51 8.44 -12.56
N ARG A 186 12.17 8.73 -13.84
CA ARG A 186 11.20 7.96 -14.63
C ARG A 186 11.59 6.49 -14.82
N THR A 187 12.87 6.20 -14.90
CA THR A 187 13.35 4.83 -15.06
C THR A 187 13.26 4.03 -13.77
N LEU A 188 13.46 4.69 -12.61
CA LEU A 188 13.52 4.03 -11.31
C LEU A 188 12.15 3.97 -10.60
N ALA A 189 11.26 4.93 -10.86
CA ALA A 189 9.96 5.02 -10.19
C ALA A 189 9.12 3.72 -10.22
N PRO A 190 9.00 2.97 -11.34
CA PRO A 190 8.25 1.72 -11.34
C PRO A 190 8.79 0.68 -10.36
N PHE A 191 10.10 0.65 -10.17
CA PHE A 191 10.77 -0.34 -9.32
C PHE A 191 10.58 -0.06 -7.83
N THR A 192 10.21 1.17 -7.43
CA THR A 192 9.91 1.49 -6.03
C THR A 192 8.66 0.75 -5.55
N ASP A 193 7.63 0.65 -6.37
CA ASP A 193 6.39 -0.07 -6.04
C ASP A 193 6.65 -1.58 -5.90
N TYR A 194 7.48 -2.15 -6.77
CA TYR A 194 7.87 -3.56 -6.65
C TYR A 194 8.65 -3.86 -5.37
N TYR A 195 9.50 -2.92 -4.93
CA TYR A 195 10.19 -3.07 -3.65
C TYR A 195 9.19 -3.05 -2.48
N ALA A 196 8.24 -2.13 -2.48
CA ALA A 196 7.19 -2.06 -1.49
C ALA A 196 6.30 -3.32 -1.47
N LEU A 197 5.99 -3.91 -2.64
CA LEU A 197 5.35 -5.23 -2.73
C LEU A 197 6.15 -6.31 -2.00
N GLY A 198 7.47 -6.30 -2.14
CA GLY A 198 8.34 -7.22 -1.40
C GLY A 198 8.26 -7.01 0.11
N CYS A 199 8.29 -5.76 0.59
CA CYS A 199 8.11 -5.43 2.00
C CYS A 199 6.76 -5.96 2.52
N MET A 200 5.68 -5.71 1.82
CA MET A 200 4.35 -6.20 2.18
C MET A 200 4.25 -7.73 2.16
N LEU A 201 4.88 -8.40 1.19
CA LEU A 201 4.94 -9.87 1.18
C LEU A 201 5.59 -10.41 2.46
N TYR A 202 6.69 -9.80 2.89
CA TYR A 202 7.37 -10.18 4.14
C TYR A 202 6.44 -10.00 5.35
N GLU A 203 5.80 -8.84 5.46
CA GLU A 203 4.96 -8.44 6.60
C GLU A 203 3.66 -9.23 6.70
N LEU A 204 3.14 -9.79 5.61
CA LEU A 204 2.01 -10.73 5.67
C LEU A 204 2.32 -12.01 6.47
N PHE A 205 3.59 -12.36 6.64
CA PHE A 205 4.00 -13.61 7.29
C PHE A 205 4.89 -13.40 8.52
N ASN A 206 5.36 -12.17 8.75
CA ASN A 206 6.27 -11.84 9.84
C ASN A 206 5.74 -10.69 10.69
N PRO A 207 5.97 -10.69 12.01
CA PRO A 207 5.46 -9.65 12.91
C PRO A 207 6.21 -8.32 12.79
N ASP A 208 7.42 -8.34 12.24
CA ASP A 208 8.29 -7.18 12.10
C ASP A 208 8.20 -6.57 10.70
N TYR A 209 8.49 -5.28 10.57
CA TYR A 209 8.67 -4.65 9.28
C TYR A 209 9.89 -5.20 8.54
N PHE A 210 9.77 -5.36 7.23
CA PHE A 210 10.88 -5.81 6.38
C PHE A 210 12.15 -4.97 6.60
N TYR A 211 12.01 -3.66 6.74
CA TYR A 211 13.16 -2.76 6.97
C TYR A 211 13.91 -3.09 8.27
N GLN A 212 13.21 -3.46 9.33
CA GLN A 212 13.82 -3.87 10.60
C GLN A 212 14.60 -5.18 10.42
N ALA A 213 14.01 -6.16 9.74
CA ALA A 213 14.67 -7.43 9.42
C ALA A 213 15.91 -7.22 8.55
N LEU A 214 15.84 -6.32 7.56
CA LEU A 214 16.96 -5.96 6.70
C LEU A 214 18.13 -5.34 7.49
N ARG A 215 17.84 -4.44 8.42
CA ARG A 215 18.83 -3.85 9.34
C ARG A 215 19.41 -4.91 10.30
N GLY A 216 18.59 -5.82 10.78
CA GLY A 216 19.02 -6.93 11.62
C GLY A 216 20.00 -7.86 10.92
N ALA A 217 19.73 -8.20 9.66
CA ALA A 217 20.60 -9.03 8.81
C ALA A 217 21.87 -8.28 8.35
N ASN A 218 21.85 -6.92 8.35
CA ASN A 218 22.89 -6.06 7.80
C ASN A 218 23.17 -4.86 8.72
N ARG A 219 23.95 -5.07 9.78
CA ARG A 219 24.17 -4.06 10.86
C ARG A 219 24.57 -2.65 10.39
N ASN A 220 25.20 -2.53 9.22
CA ASN A 220 25.66 -1.26 8.66
C ASN A 220 24.77 -0.77 7.51
N PHE A 221 23.52 -1.25 7.39
CA PHE A 221 22.68 -0.94 6.24
C PHE A 221 22.41 0.56 6.10
N ASP A 222 22.02 1.23 7.17
CA ASP A 222 21.73 2.68 7.17
C ASP A 222 22.99 3.51 6.82
N PHE A 223 24.14 3.10 7.32
CA PHE A 223 25.42 3.73 6.95
C PHE A 223 25.72 3.56 5.46
N ARG A 224 25.47 2.38 4.91
CA ARG A 224 25.62 2.14 3.46
C ARG A 224 24.69 3.03 2.64
N LEU A 225 23.40 3.13 3.02
CA LEU A 225 22.46 4.02 2.34
C LEU A 225 22.91 5.49 2.41
N SER A 226 23.36 5.96 3.57
CA SER A 226 23.88 7.32 3.73
C SER A 226 25.13 7.56 2.85
N ALA A 227 26.03 6.58 2.76
CA ALA A 227 27.20 6.64 1.89
C ALA A 227 26.81 6.68 0.40
N MET A 228 25.81 5.88 -0.01
CA MET A 228 25.27 5.90 -1.36
C MET A 228 24.65 7.27 -1.71
N ALA A 229 23.84 7.83 -0.81
CA ALA A 229 23.23 9.15 -1.01
C ALA A 229 24.30 10.28 -1.08
N SER A 230 25.32 10.23 -0.22
CA SER A 230 26.42 11.19 -0.23
C SER A 230 27.23 11.13 -1.51
N GLU A 231 27.48 9.92 -2.02
CA GLU A 231 28.21 9.74 -3.28
C GLU A 231 27.40 10.29 -4.47
N LEU A 232 26.08 9.98 -4.51
CA LEU A 232 25.20 10.52 -5.55
C LEU A 232 25.16 12.06 -5.54
N ALA A 233 25.12 12.67 -4.36
CA ALA A 233 25.15 14.13 -4.22
C ALA A 233 26.46 14.75 -4.73
N GLY A 234 27.56 14.01 -4.73
CA GLY A 234 28.85 14.42 -5.29
C GLY A 234 28.94 14.31 -6.82
N HIS A 235 28.00 13.60 -7.46
CA HIS A 235 27.97 13.50 -8.92
C HIS A 235 27.46 14.80 -9.54
N SER A 236 28.11 15.27 -10.62
CA SER A 236 27.70 16.47 -11.34
C SER A 236 26.27 16.35 -11.82
N ILE A 237 25.48 17.44 -11.68
CA ILE A 237 24.09 17.58 -12.19
C ILE A 237 23.97 17.22 -13.70
N LYS A 238 25.06 17.19 -14.43
CA LYS A 238 25.11 16.82 -15.84
C LYS A 238 25.24 15.32 -16.11
N SER A 239 25.50 14.49 -15.08
CA SER A 239 25.54 13.04 -15.23
C SER A 239 24.13 12.48 -15.26
N ASN A 240 23.89 11.46 -16.10
CA ASN A 240 22.63 10.73 -16.10
C ASN A 240 22.44 10.04 -14.74
N GLU A 241 21.39 10.41 -14.00
CA GLU A 241 21.09 9.89 -12.65
C GLU A 241 21.09 8.36 -12.59
N VAL A 242 20.56 7.70 -13.63
CA VAL A 242 20.49 6.24 -13.70
C VAL A 242 21.89 5.64 -13.79
N VAL A 243 22.79 6.24 -14.60
CA VAL A 243 24.18 5.78 -14.75
C VAL A 243 24.93 5.97 -13.43
N SER A 244 24.70 7.09 -12.76
CA SER A 244 25.30 7.35 -11.43
C SER A 244 24.79 6.34 -10.40
N TRP A 245 23.48 6.08 -10.39
CA TRP A 245 22.87 5.08 -9.52
C TRP A 245 23.44 3.68 -9.77
N ASP A 246 23.53 3.25 -11.02
CA ASP A 246 24.11 1.95 -11.40
C ASP A 246 25.53 1.78 -10.86
N SER A 247 26.37 2.81 -11.00
CA SER A 247 27.74 2.80 -10.50
C SER A 247 27.79 2.66 -8.97
N VAL A 248 26.95 3.41 -8.26
CA VAL A 248 26.85 3.38 -6.80
C VAL A 248 26.35 2.01 -6.33
N VAL A 249 25.23 1.52 -6.89
CA VAL A 249 24.66 0.22 -6.54
C VAL A 249 25.65 -0.93 -6.74
N GLN A 250 26.40 -0.93 -7.84
CA GLN A 250 27.39 -1.98 -8.11
C GLN A 250 28.43 -2.09 -6.98
N ARG A 251 28.83 -0.98 -6.38
CA ARG A 251 29.82 -0.96 -5.29
C ARG A 251 29.22 -1.30 -3.92
N PHE A 252 28.04 -0.81 -3.63
CA PHE A 252 27.44 -0.92 -2.30
C PHE A 252 26.52 -2.14 -2.10
N SER A 253 26.01 -2.74 -3.17
CA SER A 253 25.15 -3.93 -3.06
C SER A 253 25.91 -5.20 -2.69
N ALA A 254 27.23 -5.23 -2.92
CA ALA A 254 28.08 -6.35 -2.52
C ALA A 254 28.07 -6.54 -1.00
N GLY A 255 27.80 -7.76 -0.55
CA GLY A 255 27.79 -8.12 0.87
C GLY A 255 26.55 -7.64 1.65
N VAL A 256 25.46 -7.29 0.96
CA VAL A 256 24.13 -7.18 1.59
C VAL A 256 23.47 -8.55 1.59
N ASN A 257 23.22 -9.07 2.78
CA ASN A 257 22.53 -10.34 2.96
C ASN A 257 21.05 -10.18 2.67
N PRO A 258 20.44 -11.07 1.87
CA PRO A 258 19.00 -11.04 1.67
C PRO A 258 18.25 -11.39 2.97
N VAL A 259 17.07 -10.82 3.15
CA VAL A 259 16.13 -11.23 4.18
C VAL A 259 15.28 -12.36 3.64
N LEU A 260 15.07 -13.38 4.47
CA LEU A 260 14.23 -14.52 4.13
C LEU A 260 12.86 -14.39 4.79
N ILE A 261 11.82 -14.88 4.12
CA ILE A 261 10.44 -14.80 4.62
C ILE A 261 10.19 -15.77 5.79
N ASP A 262 10.95 -16.86 5.86
CA ASP A 262 10.88 -17.88 6.90
C ASP A 262 11.80 -17.58 8.10
N ASN A 263 11.86 -16.33 8.48
CA ASN A 263 12.58 -15.85 9.65
C ASN A 263 11.94 -16.39 10.94
N VAL A 264 12.64 -16.23 12.07
CA VAL A 264 12.12 -16.65 13.37
C VAL A 264 10.79 -15.97 13.68
N GLY A 265 9.76 -16.77 13.95
CA GLY A 265 8.39 -16.26 14.20
C GLY A 265 7.51 -16.15 12.96
N SER A 266 8.02 -16.44 11.79
CA SER A 266 7.24 -16.43 10.55
C SER A 266 6.10 -17.44 10.57
N SER A 267 4.93 -17.00 10.08
CA SER A 267 3.75 -17.85 9.90
C SER A 267 3.70 -18.58 8.56
N ILE A 268 4.75 -18.46 7.73
CA ILE A 268 4.79 -19.09 6.41
C ILE A 268 4.99 -20.61 6.51
N PRO A 269 4.19 -21.44 5.82
CA PRO A 269 4.40 -22.88 5.81
C PRO A 269 5.71 -23.26 5.09
N ARG A 270 6.46 -24.18 5.68
CA ARG A 270 7.77 -24.63 5.16
C ARG A 270 7.71 -25.14 3.72
N GLY A 271 6.60 -25.76 3.31
CA GLY A 271 6.45 -26.28 1.95
C GLY A 271 6.43 -25.23 0.84
N VAL A 272 6.24 -23.95 1.17
CA VAL A 272 6.19 -22.84 0.20
C VAL A 272 7.19 -21.73 0.50
N SER A 273 7.90 -21.79 1.63
CA SER A 273 8.86 -20.75 2.01
C SER A 273 9.94 -20.53 0.94
N GLY A 274 10.44 -21.60 0.32
CA GLY A 274 11.43 -21.48 -0.75
C GLY A 274 10.91 -20.72 -1.97
N ILE A 275 9.67 -20.97 -2.39
CA ILE A 275 9.03 -20.27 -3.52
C ILE A 275 8.86 -18.79 -3.18
N MET A 276 8.40 -18.48 -1.96
CA MET A 276 8.16 -17.11 -1.53
C MET A 276 9.46 -16.34 -1.25
N ASN A 277 10.52 -17.02 -0.81
CA ASN A 277 11.87 -16.45 -0.71
C ASN A 277 12.39 -16.00 -2.07
N GLU A 278 12.18 -16.78 -3.13
CA GLU A 278 12.56 -16.35 -4.48
C GLU A 278 11.83 -15.05 -4.88
N VAL A 279 10.54 -14.93 -4.55
CA VAL A 279 9.76 -13.72 -4.84
C VAL A 279 10.27 -12.56 -4.00
N LEU A 280 10.42 -12.74 -2.69
CA LEU A 280 10.87 -11.70 -1.78
C LEU A 280 12.25 -11.15 -2.20
N ILE A 281 13.23 -12.02 -2.42
CA ILE A 281 14.60 -11.63 -2.82
C ILE A 281 14.57 -10.89 -4.16
N ALA A 282 13.76 -11.36 -5.11
CA ALA A 282 13.64 -10.71 -6.42
C ALA A 282 13.00 -9.32 -6.32
N LEU A 283 12.04 -9.10 -5.43
CA LEU A 283 11.36 -7.81 -5.26
C LEU A 283 12.19 -6.82 -4.43
N THR A 284 12.90 -7.31 -3.40
CA THR A 284 13.64 -6.47 -2.45
C THR A 284 15.14 -6.29 -2.76
N SER A 285 15.58 -6.70 -3.96
CA SER A 285 16.96 -6.46 -4.37
C SER A 285 17.30 -4.95 -4.32
N ILE A 286 18.47 -4.59 -3.77
CA ILE A 286 18.99 -3.22 -3.80
C ILE A 286 19.21 -2.77 -5.25
N ASP A 287 19.71 -3.67 -6.09
CA ASP A 287 19.88 -3.44 -7.52
C ASP A 287 18.51 -3.61 -8.22
N TYR A 288 17.91 -2.49 -8.64
CA TYR A 288 16.62 -2.49 -9.32
C TYR A 288 16.59 -3.36 -10.58
N LYS A 289 17.72 -3.53 -11.28
CA LYS A 289 17.83 -4.38 -12.48
C LYS A 289 17.63 -5.86 -12.18
N LYS A 290 17.86 -6.26 -10.93
CA LYS A 290 17.62 -7.62 -10.45
C LYS A 290 16.19 -7.83 -9.97
N ARG A 291 15.42 -6.75 -9.77
CA ARG A 291 13.99 -6.86 -9.44
C ARG A 291 13.24 -7.39 -10.65
N LYS A 292 12.56 -8.51 -10.45
CA LYS A 292 11.77 -9.12 -11.51
C LYS A 292 10.38 -8.47 -11.51
N VAL A 293 10.16 -7.64 -12.51
CA VAL A 293 8.93 -6.84 -12.69
C VAL A 293 8.02 -7.40 -13.79
N HIS A 294 8.24 -8.66 -14.17
CA HIS A 294 7.35 -9.30 -15.16
C HIS A 294 6.10 -9.80 -14.44
N ASN A 295 4.97 -9.19 -14.77
CA ASN A 295 3.68 -9.36 -14.15
C ASN A 295 3.30 -10.82 -13.91
N ASN A 296 3.42 -11.66 -14.92
CA ASN A 296 3.07 -13.06 -14.79
C ASN A 296 4.03 -13.86 -13.89
N TRP A 297 5.29 -13.45 -13.70
CA TRP A 297 6.24 -14.23 -12.92
C TRP A 297 5.88 -14.26 -11.43
N ILE A 298 5.60 -13.11 -10.82
CA ILE A 298 5.21 -12.99 -9.41
C ILE A 298 3.94 -13.80 -9.18
N ARG A 299 2.91 -13.56 -9.98
CA ARG A 299 1.62 -14.21 -9.87
C ARG A 299 1.72 -15.73 -10.06
N ASN A 300 2.50 -16.20 -11.03
CA ASN A 300 2.73 -17.62 -11.22
C ASN A 300 3.39 -18.28 -10.02
N LYS A 301 4.36 -17.61 -9.37
CA LYS A 301 4.98 -18.11 -8.13
C LYS A 301 3.98 -18.15 -6.98
N VAL A 302 3.17 -17.11 -6.80
CA VAL A 302 2.11 -17.05 -5.78
C VAL A 302 1.09 -18.17 -6.00
N TRP A 303 0.60 -18.34 -7.22
CA TRP A 303 -0.34 -19.42 -7.54
C TRP A 303 0.26 -20.82 -7.41
N THR A 304 1.55 -20.98 -7.69
CA THR A 304 2.26 -22.23 -7.43
C THR A 304 2.28 -22.54 -5.93
N ALA A 305 2.59 -21.55 -5.10
CA ALA A 305 2.57 -21.69 -3.65
C ALA A 305 1.16 -22.03 -3.13
N ILE A 306 0.12 -21.36 -3.64
CA ILE A 306 -1.27 -21.65 -3.28
C ILE A 306 -1.62 -23.12 -3.61
N ARG A 307 -1.28 -23.60 -4.80
CA ARG A 307 -1.56 -24.98 -5.22
C ARG A 307 -0.82 -26.02 -4.36
N VAL A 308 0.43 -25.72 -4.01
CA VAL A 308 1.20 -26.58 -3.10
C VAL A 308 0.49 -26.71 -1.75
N LEU A 309 0.01 -25.61 -1.18
CA LEU A 309 -0.71 -25.62 0.09
C LEU A 309 -2.06 -26.33 -0.02
N GLU A 310 -2.81 -26.11 -1.10
CA GLU A 310 -4.10 -26.76 -1.34
C GLU A 310 -3.97 -28.29 -1.43
N ASN A 311 -2.87 -28.78 -1.95
CA ASN A 311 -2.60 -30.22 -2.11
C ASN A 311 -1.99 -30.88 -0.87
N GLN A 312 -1.60 -30.12 0.16
CA GLN A 312 -1.03 -30.68 1.38
C GLN A 312 -2.13 -31.19 2.32
N ALA A 313 -2.13 -32.47 2.63
CA ALA A 313 -3.13 -33.08 3.54
C ALA A 313 -3.15 -32.43 4.93
N GLU A 314 -2.00 -32.01 5.46
CA GLU A 314 -1.89 -31.31 6.72
C GLU A 314 -2.56 -29.93 6.65
N TYR A 315 -2.38 -29.21 5.55
CA TYR A 315 -3.02 -27.91 5.34
C TYR A 315 -4.54 -28.04 5.25
N ALA A 316 -5.04 -28.99 4.49
CA ALA A 316 -6.48 -29.25 4.38
C ALA A 316 -7.11 -29.53 5.74
N ARG A 317 -6.41 -30.30 6.60
CA ARG A 317 -6.85 -30.57 7.99
C ARG A 317 -6.86 -29.31 8.85
N ARG A 318 -5.81 -28.49 8.81
CA ARG A 318 -5.74 -27.23 9.55
C ARG A 318 -6.78 -26.21 9.05
N LEU A 319 -6.98 -26.14 7.73
CA LEU A 319 -8.00 -25.30 7.14
C LEU A 319 -9.41 -25.67 7.60
N HIS A 320 -9.71 -26.97 7.67
CA HIS A 320 -10.99 -27.44 8.19
C HIS A 320 -11.20 -27.03 9.65
N ILE A 321 -10.19 -27.19 10.50
CA ILE A 321 -10.25 -26.79 11.92
C ILE A 321 -10.44 -25.28 12.05
N ALA A 322 -9.71 -24.48 11.26
CA ALA A 322 -9.82 -23.02 11.29
C ALA A 322 -11.21 -22.55 10.83
N ARG A 323 -11.75 -23.12 9.75
CA ARG A 323 -13.13 -22.84 9.28
C ARG A 323 -14.15 -23.13 10.37
N THR A 324 -14.08 -24.29 10.99
CA THR A 324 -15.00 -24.67 12.08
C THR A 324 -14.93 -23.73 13.26
N ARG A 325 -13.71 -23.27 13.63
CA ARG A 325 -13.52 -22.28 14.71
C ARG A 325 -14.11 -20.92 14.33
N ARG A 326 -13.93 -20.47 13.10
CA ARG A 326 -14.48 -19.19 12.60
C ARG A 326 -16.00 -19.24 12.62
N GLU A 327 -16.60 -20.28 12.07
CA GLU A 327 -18.06 -20.48 12.07
C GLU A 327 -18.63 -20.43 13.50
N ARG A 328 -17.97 -21.08 14.46
CA ARG A 328 -18.37 -21.03 15.89
C ARG A 328 -18.30 -19.63 16.47
N ARG A 329 -17.28 -18.84 16.13
CA ARG A 329 -17.13 -17.45 16.60
C ARG A 329 -18.21 -16.53 15.99
N GLU A 330 -18.47 -16.66 14.70
CA GLU A 330 -19.52 -15.91 14.01
C GLU A 330 -20.91 -16.23 14.58
N MET A 331 -21.17 -17.49 14.87
CA MET A 331 -22.41 -17.90 15.56
C MET A 331 -22.52 -17.30 16.95
N ALA A 332 -21.45 -17.37 17.75
CA ALA A 332 -21.43 -16.80 19.09
C ALA A 332 -21.60 -15.25 19.08
N ALA A 333 -21.01 -14.57 18.08
CA ALA A 333 -21.20 -13.13 17.92
C ALA A 333 -22.64 -12.77 17.57
N LYS A 334 -23.27 -13.47 16.62
CA LYS A 334 -24.69 -13.31 16.28
C LYS A 334 -25.62 -13.58 17.47
N GLU A 335 -25.36 -14.64 18.24
CA GLU A 335 -26.11 -14.93 19.45
C GLU A 335 -25.97 -13.83 20.51
N LYS A 336 -24.75 -13.30 20.69
CA LYS A 336 -24.48 -12.18 21.60
C LYS A 336 -25.23 -10.93 21.17
N GLU A 337 -25.20 -10.60 19.88
CA GLU A 337 -25.91 -9.46 19.30
C GLU A 337 -27.43 -9.59 19.45
N ALA A 338 -27.98 -10.78 19.16
CA ALA A 338 -29.39 -11.09 19.35
C ALA A 338 -29.82 -10.95 20.83
N ARG A 339 -29.00 -11.46 21.77
CA ARG A 339 -29.25 -11.30 23.22
C ARG A 339 -29.23 -9.83 23.65
N LEU A 340 -28.30 -9.04 23.12
CA LEU A 340 -28.21 -7.60 23.40
C LEU A 340 -29.40 -6.84 22.80
N ALA A 341 -29.83 -7.17 21.59
CA ALA A 341 -31.02 -6.59 20.97
C ALA A 341 -32.29 -6.87 21.79
N ALA A 342 -32.51 -8.14 22.17
CA ALA A 342 -33.65 -8.52 23.01
C ALA A 342 -33.61 -7.85 24.41
N ALA A 343 -32.41 -7.65 24.98
CA ALA A 343 -32.28 -6.92 26.24
C ALA A 343 -32.56 -5.42 26.12
N ARG A 344 -32.24 -4.82 24.97
CA ARG A 344 -32.59 -3.41 24.65
C ARG A 344 -34.10 -3.22 24.46
N GLU A 345 -34.74 -4.13 23.74
CA GLU A 345 -36.20 -4.09 23.55
C GLU A 345 -36.96 -4.19 24.88
N ARG A 346 -36.49 -5.03 25.82
CA ARG A 346 -37.08 -5.16 27.17
C ARG A 346 -36.88 -3.92 28.05
N ARG A 347 -35.98 -3.00 27.69
CA ARG A 347 -35.69 -1.77 28.46
C ARG A 347 -36.36 -0.52 27.89
N LEU A 348 -37.06 -0.62 26.77
CA LEU A 348 -37.86 0.49 26.26
C LEU A 348 -39.09 0.63 27.15
N PRO A 349 -39.34 1.80 27.79
CA PRO A 349 -40.57 2.04 28.56
C PRO A 349 -41.76 2.06 27.60
N CYS A 350 -42.85 1.43 28.04
CA CYS A 350 -44.19 1.55 27.42
C CYS A 350 -44.64 2.99 27.41
#